data_135e51c21d99c6fb897cbc86b6c16798
#
_entry.id   135e51c21d99c6fb897cbc86b6c16798
#
_cell.length_a   1.000
_cell.length_b   1.000
_cell.length_c   1.000
_cell.angle_alpha   90.00
_cell.angle_beta   90.00
_cell.angle_gamma   90.00
#
_symmetry.space_group_name_H-M   'P 1'
#
loop_
_entity.id
_entity.type
_entity.pdbx_description
1 polymer ?
#
loop_
_entity_poly.entity_id
_entity_poly.type
_entity_poly.pdbx_seq_one_letter_code
_entity_poly.pdbx_strand_id
1 'polypeptide(L)'
;MTINAGQPHRVIVIGGGISGLSAAYFIRKGLDEAGLPFELELIEKDERVGGKFTARKENGFLVEGGPNGFLDSKPWTLDLVHELGMDESLLPSDEAAAKRFIYSRGSLHQLKASPMGFFASNLLSVPGRIRIIGELFAPITEKGRDTSLAEFAVRRLGREALERLLDPMVSGIFAGDPERMSLRACFPRIAELEETYGGLIKGLFRIAGEKKRAKKRGEEVISSGPAGPGGILTSFKGGVSALSDKLASVLGSSLKTGSEVLKVNRSDTTWTVRTKDGDHQADTVILATPAHAAAGILSELSSKTSEILGQIPYSPMAIVGLGYDIKDLAAPPHGFGYLIPSVENKRILGALWTSSIFPGYRAPEGKVLIRAMAGGARDHLTSFLDERSLLEIVRSEMAATMGLTAKPEFVTIQRWEKAIPMYTVGHLERLSLAESHLPEGIFLAGNSYRGIGINDCVRESKVVSDSVIRDVLERLT
;
A
#
# COMPACT_ATOMS: atom_id res chain seq x y z
N MET A 1 30.22 -19.03 12.65
CA MET A 1 31.15 -18.83 11.51
C MET A 1 31.97 -17.60 11.82
N THR A 2 33.28 -17.71 12.03
CA THR A 2 34.14 -16.55 12.28
C THR A 2 34.41 -15.83 10.96
N ILE A 3 33.87 -14.64 10.80
CA ILE A 3 34.26 -13.73 9.71
C ILE A 3 35.73 -13.33 10.00
N ASN A 4 36.58 -13.39 8.98
CA ASN A 4 37.96 -12.86 9.10
C ASN A 4 37.89 -11.40 9.52
N ALA A 5 38.33 -11.07 10.69
CA ALA A 5 38.38 -9.70 11.20
C ALA A 5 39.20 -8.84 10.21
N GLY A 6 38.50 -8.05 9.37
CA GLY A 6 39.12 -7.15 8.38
C GLY A 6 38.52 -7.19 6.99
N GLN A 7 37.63 -8.14 6.64
CA GLN A 7 36.94 -8.09 5.37
C GLN A 7 35.55 -7.41 5.53
N PRO A 8 35.15 -6.54 4.61
CA PRO A 8 33.85 -5.87 4.69
C PRO A 8 32.71 -6.90 4.52
N HIS A 9 31.64 -6.77 5.33
CA HIS A 9 30.44 -7.57 5.17
C HIS A 9 29.65 -7.10 3.95
N ARG A 10 29.36 -8.00 3.02
CA ARG A 10 28.72 -7.68 1.75
C ARG A 10 27.21 -7.90 1.83
N VAL A 11 26.46 -6.83 1.63
CA VAL A 11 25.00 -6.84 1.63
C VAL A 11 24.48 -6.51 0.24
N ILE A 12 23.63 -7.38 -0.29
CA ILE A 12 22.94 -7.11 -1.57
C ILE A 12 21.44 -7.00 -1.32
N VAL A 13 20.86 -5.88 -1.77
CA VAL A 13 19.40 -5.65 -1.80
C VAL A 13 18.92 -5.81 -3.24
N ILE A 14 17.95 -6.69 -3.47
CA ILE A 14 17.39 -6.97 -4.79
C ILE A 14 16.03 -6.30 -4.92
N GLY A 15 15.92 -5.34 -5.84
CA GLY A 15 14.71 -4.57 -6.12
C GLY A 15 14.76 -3.13 -5.60
N GLY A 16 14.68 -2.17 -6.52
CA GLY A 16 14.76 -0.73 -6.29
C GLY A 16 13.42 -0.03 -6.04
N GLY A 17 12.40 -0.78 -5.58
CA GLY A 17 11.16 -0.19 -5.07
C GLY A 17 11.37 0.52 -3.73
N ILE A 18 10.34 1.22 -3.22
CA ILE A 18 10.44 1.97 -1.95
C ILE A 18 10.96 1.09 -0.80
N SER A 19 10.58 -0.19 -0.75
CA SER A 19 11.02 -1.09 0.31
C SER A 19 12.52 -1.40 0.20
N GLY A 20 13.04 -1.70 -0.98
CA GLY A 20 14.46 -1.96 -1.16
C GLY A 20 15.32 -0.71 -0.95
N LEU A 21 14.90 0.43 -1.49
CA LEU A 21 15.58 1.71 -1.28
C LEU A 21 15.63 2.10 0.20
N SER A 22 14.52 1.95 0.93
CA SER A 22 14.47 2.22 2.37
C SER A 22 15.32 1.22 3.17
N ALA A 23 15.29 -0.07 2.82
CA ALA A 23 16.11 -1.08 3.48
C ALA A 23 17.60 -0.80 3.28
N ALA A 24 18.03 -0.52 2.05
CA ALA A 24 19.40 -0.16 1.75
C ALA A 24 19.86 1.10 2.52
N TYR A 25 19.00 2.12 2.60
CA TYR A 25 19.27 3.33 3.38
C TYR A 25 19.45 3.03 4.86
N PHE A 26 18.54 2.28 5.49
CA PHE A 26 18.61 1.97 6.91
C PHE A 26 19.79 1.05 7.26
N ILE A 27 20.10 0.07 6.39
CA ILE A 27 21.28 -0.79 6.57
C ILE A 27 22.55 0.03 6.51
N ARG A 28 22.72 0.89 5.48
CA ARG A 28 23.89 1.78 5.39
C ARG A 28 24.04 2.60 6.65
N LYS A 29 22.98 3.31 7.05
CA LYS A 29 22.97 4.17 8.23
C LYS A 29 23.37 3.39 9.48
N GLY A 30 22.75 2.23 9.73
CA GLY A 30 23.00 1.46 10.93
C GLY A 30 24.40 0.83 10.99
N LEU A 31 24.95 0.38 9.87
CA LEU A 31 26.32 -0.17 9.81
C LEU A 31 27.36 0.95 9.90
N ASP A 32 27.13 2.12 9.31
CA ASP A 32 27.98 3.31 9.46
C ASP A 32 28.01 3.78 10.93
N GLU A 33 26.84 3.86 11.58
CA GLU A 33 26.72 4.22 13.00
C GLU A 33 27.41 3.19 13.93
N ALA A 34 27.41 1.92 13.55
CA ALA A 34 28.11 0.86 14.27
C ALA A 34 29.64 0.85 14.01
N GLY A 35 30.14 1.62 13.05
CA GLY A 35 31.55 1.66 12.67
C GLY A 35 32.06 0.37 12.04
N LEU A 36 31.17 -0.41 11.41
CA LEU A 36 31.50 -1.70 10.82
C LEU A 36 31.92 -1.56 9.36
N PRO A 37 32.93 -2.27 8.88
CA PRO A 37 33.28 -2.30 7.48
C PRO A 37 32.23 -3.12 6.69
N PHE A 38 31.63 -2.51 5.68
CA PHE A 38 30.65 -3.17 4.82
C PHE A 38 30.71 -2.69 3.38
N GLU A 39 30.19 -3.52 2.49
CA GLU A 39 29.88 -3.18 1.09
C GLU A 39 28.38 -3.36 0.89
N LEU A 40 27.72 -2.35 0.36
CA LEU A 40 26.28 -2.37 0.07
C LEU A 40 26.04 -2.17 -1.40
N GLU A 41 25.24 -3.06 -1.99
CA GLU A 41 24.78 -2.96 -3.36
C GLU A 41 23.27 -3.14 -3.41
N LEU A 42 22.56 -2.25 -4.15
CA LEU A 42 21.16 -2.40 -4.49
C LEU A 42 21.05 -2.61 -5.99
N ILE A 43 20.42 -3.73 -6.40
CA ILE A 43 20.28 -4.11 -7.81
C ILE A 43 18.82 -4.00 -8.23
N GLU A 44 18.55 -3.18 -9.26
CA GLU A 44 17.23 -2.97 -9.86
C GLU A 44 17.25 -3.36 -11.34
N LYS A 45 16.24 -4.11 -11.79
CA LYS A 45 16.13 -4.59 -13.18
C LYS A 45 15.81 -3.48 -14.18
N ASP A 46 15.02 -2.49 -13.76
CA ASP A 46 14.61 -1.38 -14.62
C ASP A 46 15.66 -0.26 -14.57
N GLU A 47 15.73 0.55 -15.62
CA GLU A 47 16.61 1.74 -15.66
C GLU A 47 16.21 2.80 -14.62
N ARG A 48 14.98 2.73 -14.11
CA ARG A 48 14.41 3.64 -13.15
C ARG A 48 14.07 2.91 -11.84
N VAL A 49 14.44 3.53 -10.73
CA VAL A 49 14.03 3.08 -9.39
C VAL A 49 12.60 3.49 -9.03
N GLY A 50 12.13 3.04 -7.88
CA GLY A 50 10.83 3.38 -7.30
C GLY A 50 9.75 2.33 -7.57
N GLY A 51 9.93 1.46 -8.55
CA GLY A 51 8.94 0.45 -8.90
C GLY A 51 7.56 1.07 -9.17
N LYS A 52 6.57 0.82 -8.29
CA LYS A 52 5.21 1.40 -8.41
C LYS A 52 5.10 2.85 -7.92
N PHE A 53 6.14 3.42 -7.36
CA PHE A 53 6.28 4.85 -7.10
C PHE A 53 6.63 5.57 -8.40
N THR A 54 5.63 5.86 -9.19
CA THR A 54 5.81 6.53 -10.48
C THR A 54 4.82 7.67 -10.60
N ALA A 55 5.31 8.83 -11.02
CA ALA A 55 4.52 9.98 -11.36
C ALA A 55 4.87 10.42 -12.79
N ARG A 56 3.85 10.60 -13.63
CA ARG A 56 4.01 11.15 -14.97
C ARG A 56 3.67 12.63 -14.96
N LYS A 57 4.63 13.45 -15.37
CA LYS A 57 4.43 14.88 -15.51
C LYS A 57 4.42 15.23 -17.00
N GLU A 58 3.28 15.70 -17.49
CA GLU A 58 3.08 16.01 -18.89
C GLU A 58 2.00 17.08 -19.05
N ASN A 59 2.21 18.05 -19.94
CA ASN A 59 1.30 19.18 -20.20
C ASN A 59 0.88 19.93 -18.93
N GLY A 60 1.76 19.99 -17.92
CA GLY A 60 1.48 20.60 -16.62
C GLY A 60 0.66 19.74 -15.66
N PHE A 61 0.12 18.61 -16.10
CA PHE A 61 -0.50 17.64 -15.22
C PHE A 61 0.55 16.73 -14.55
N LEU A 62 0.31 16.35 -13.30
CA LEU A 62 1.09 15.36 -12.57
C LEU A 62 0.18 14.21 -12.14
N VAL A 63 0.35 13.05 -12.74
CA VAL A 63 -0.46 11.85 -12.51
C VAL A 63 0.37 10.78 -11.81
N GLU A 64 -0.05 10.41 -10.60
CA GLU A 64 0.53 9.29 -9.87
C GLU A 64 0.12 7.96 -10.54
N GLY A 65 1.08 7.18 -10.96
CA GLY A 65 0.84 5.86 -11.57
C GLY A 65 0.68 4.73 -10.57
N GLY A 66 0.91 4.99 -9.29
CA GLY A 66 0.81 4.05 -8.17
C GLY A 66 0.05 4.64 -6.99
N PRO A 67 0.62 4.62 -5.78
CA PRO A 67 0.00 5.25 -4.61
C PRO A 67 -0.08 6.76 -4.78
N ASN A 68 -1.06 7.38 -4.10
CA ASN A 68 -1.28 8.82 -4.19
C ASN A 68 -0.57 9.61 -3.06
N GLY A 69 -0.13 8.91 -2.04
CA GLY A 69 0.50 9.45 -0.84
C GLY A 69 0.38 8.48 0.33
N PHE A 70 0.71 8.94 1.52
CA PHE A 70 0.66 8.20 2.77
C PHE A 70 -0.08 9.01 3.84
N LEU A 71 -0.51 8.35 4.91
CA LEU A 71 -1.17 9.03 6.04
C LEU A 71 -0.14 9.46 7.08
N ASP A 72 -0.20 10.70 7.52
CA ASP A 72 0.71 11.28 8.52
C ASP A 72 0.49 10.77 9.94
N SER A 73 -0.60 10.03 10.17
CA SER A 73 -0.90 9.40 11.46
C SER A 73 0.05 8.27 11.87
N LYS A 74 0.91 7.82 10.97
CA LYS A 74 1.96 6.84 11.21
C LYS A 74 3.32 7.52 10.98
N PRO A 75 4.29 7.43 11.92
CA PRO A 75 5.51 8.22 11.85
C PRO A 75 6.50 7.76 10.78
N TRP A 76 6.50 6.49 10.41
CA TRP A 76 7.58 5.82 9.69
C TRP A 76 8.06 6.53 8.41
N THR A 77 7.13 6.98 7.57
CA THR A 77 7.49 7.70 6.33
C THR A 77 7.88 9.14 6.64
N LEU A 78 7.25 9.79 7.61
CA LEU A 78 7.62 11.15 8.03
C LEU A 78 9.02 11.18 8.64
N ASP A 79 9.35 10.23 9.50
CA ASP A 79 10.68 10.10 10.10
C ASP A 79 11.74 9.95 9.00
N LEU A 80 11.50 9.07 8.02
CA LEU A 80 12.39 8.89 6.88
C LEU A 80 12.52 10.18 6.04
N VAL A 81 11.42 10.88 5.79
CA VAL A 81 11.41 12.16 5.05
C VAL A 81 12.22 13.21 5.80
N HIS A 82 12.06 13.30 7.12
CA HIS A 82 12.80 14.19 7.99
C HIS A 82 14.30 13.88 7.97
N GLU A 83 14.68 12.60 8.14
CA GLU A 83 16.07 12.15 8.07
C GLU A 83 16.73 12.47 6.72
N LEU A 84 15.96 12.45 5.64
CA LEU A 84 16.42 12.78 4.29
C LEU A 84 16.46 14.30 4.00
N GLY A 85 16.00 15.14 4.94
CA GLY A 85 15.90 16.59 4.76
C GLY A 85 14.90 17.00 3.67
N MET A 86 13.77 16.30 3.58
CA MET A 86 12.75 16.51 2.54
C MET A 86 11.48 17.19 3.04
N ASP A 87 11.45 17.74 4.25
CA ASP A 87 10.25 18.33 4.89
C ASP A 87 9.57 19.37 4.01
N GLU A 88 10.34 20.23 3.37
CA GLU A 88 9.83 21.28 2.46
C GLU A 88 9.16 20.72 1.19
N SER A 89 9.43 19.48 0.84
CA SER A 89 8.81 18.80 -0.30
C SER A 89 7.46 18.19 0.02
N LEU A 90 7.12 18.03 1.31
CA LEU A 90 5.85 17.48 1.76
C LEU A 90 4.67 18.33 1.27
N LEU A 91 3.61 17.63 0.91
CA LEU A 91 2.37 18.21 0.42
C LEU A 91 1.18 17.55 1.12
N PRO A 92 0.68 18.13 2.22
CA PRO A 92 -0.55 17.66 2.83
C PRO A 92 -1.74 17.89 1.90
N SER A 93 -2.73 17.01 1.96
CA SER A 93 -3.97 17.18 1.22
C SER A 93 -4.77 18.37 1.74
N ASP A 94 -5.52 18.99 0.83
CA ASP A 94 -6.47 20.05 1.16
C ASP A 94 -7.59 19.53 2.10
N GLU A 95 -8.19 20.42 2.87
CA GLU A 95 -9.32 20.10 3.76
C GLU A 95 -10.52 19.51 3.00
N ALA A 96 -10.70 19.89 1.73
CA ALA A 96 -11.71 19.30 0.87
C ALA A 96 -11.57 17.78 0.77
N ALA A 97 -10.35 17.23 0.86
CA ALA A 97 -10.10 15.79 0.83
C ALA A 97 -10.73 15.02 2.00
N ALA A 98 -11.20 15.69 3.05
CA ALA A 98 -12.00 15.06 4.10
C ALA A 98 -13.38 14.59 3.59
N LYS A 99 -13.88 15.17 2.48
CA LYS A 99 -15.14 14.78 1.85
C LYS A 99 -14.89 13.58 0.95
N ARG A 100 -15.30 12.40 1.38
CA ARG A 100 -15.19 11.13 0.66
C ARG A 100 -16.57 10.63 0.32
N PHE A 101 -16.73 10.00 -0.84
CA PHE A 101 -18.02 9.56 -1.33
C PHE A 101 -18.03 8.07 -1.66
N ILE A 102 -19.23 7.49 -1.59
CA ILE A 102 -19.55 6.18 -2.18
C ILE A 102 -20.68 6.39 -3.18
N TYR A 103 -20.49 5.86 -4.38
CA TYR A 103 -21.59 5.81 -5.37
C TYR A 103 -22.50 4.65 -5.00
N SER A 104 -23.77 4.92 -4.84
CA SER A 104 -24.78 3.90 -4.57
C SER A 104 -26.15 4.34 -5.03
N ARG A 105 -26.92 3.43 -5.62
CA ARG A 105 -28.29 3.68 -6.05
C ARG A 105 -28.44 4.93 -6.92
N GLY A 106 -27.53 5.12 -7.87
CA GLY A 106 -27.57 6.21 -8.85
C GLY A 106 -27.05 7.56 -8.36
N SER A 107 -26.47 7.67 -7.15
CA SER A 107 -25.96 8.94 -6.63
C SER A 107 -24.72 8.80 -5.77
N LEU A 108 -23.98 9.91 -5.60
CA LEU A 108 -22.82 9.99 -4.71
C LEU A 108 -23.28 10.33 -3.27
N HIS A 109 -22.97 9.47 -2.33
CA HIS A 109 -23.27 9.63 -0.92
C HIS A 109 -22.01 9.98 -0.15
N GLN A 110 -21.98 11.13 0.51
CA GLN A 110 -20.85 11.52 1.33
C GLN A 110 -20.74 10.66 2.59
N LEU A 111 -19.55 10.07 2.80
CA LEU A 111 -19.20 9.40 4.06
C LEU A 111 -18.95 10.44 5.13
N LYS A 112 -19.78 10.45 6.18
CA LYS A 112 -19.59 11.29 7.35
C LYS A 112 -18.79 10.52 8.39
N ALA A 113 -17.69 11.11 8.87
CA ALA A 113 -16.79 10.48 9.83
C ALA A 113 -17.41 10.30 11.25
N SER A 114 -18.50 11.01 11.57
CA SER A 114 -19.16 10.87 12.87
C SER A 114 -20.12 9.67 12.90
N PRO A 115 -20.25 8.96 14.05
CA PRO A 115 -21.21 7.87 14.19
C PRO A 115 -22.65 8.30 13.86
N MET A 116 -23.08 9.47 14.32
CA MET A 116 -24.40 10.02 14.00
C MET A 116 -24.58 10.30 12.51
N GLY A 117 -23.54 10.85 11.85
CA GLY A 117 -23.56 11.10 10.42
C GLY A 117 -23.58 9.80 9.59
N PHE A 118 -22.92 8.76 10.05
CA PHE A 118 -22.95 7.44 9.46
C PHE A 118 -24.36 6.82 9.54
N PHE A 119 -25.01 6.87 10.73
CA PHE A 119 -26.38 6.39 10.88
C PHE A 119 -27.42 7.23 10.12
N ALA A 120 -27.13 8.50 9.87
CA ALA A 120 -28.01 9.37 9.07
C ALA A 120 -27.80 9.24 7.55
N SER A 121 -26.77 8.51 7.11
CA SER A 121 -26.50 8.35 5.67
C SER A 121 -27.52 7.41 5.01
N ASN A 122 -27.88 7.69 3.75
CA ASN A 122 -28.78 6.82 2.97
C ASN A 122 -28.06 5.60 2.34
N LEU A 123 -26.82 5.34 2.72
CA LEU A 123 -26.06 4.17 2.23
C LEU A 123 -26.63 2.86 2.71
N LEU A 124 -27.14 2.84 3.95
CA LEU A 124 -27.77 1.64 4.53
C LEU A 124 -29.27 1.85 4.72
N SER A 125 -30.01 0.77 4.52
CA SER A 125 -31.42 0.68 4.88
C SER A 125 -31.62 0.77 6.40
N VAL A 126 -32.85 1.05 6.84
CA VAL A 126 -33.17 1.05 8.28
C VAL A 126 -32.86 -0.31 8.94
N PRO A 127 -33.25 -1.45 8.35
CA PRO A 127 -32.85 -2.78 8.87
C PRO A 127 -31.33 -2.95 8.92
N GLY A 128 -30.58 -2.50 7.92
CA GLY A 128 -29.12 -2.55 7.88
C GLY A 128 -28.48 -1.78 9.02
N ARG A 129 -28.99 -0.60 9.34
CA ARG A 129 -28.53 0.22 10.48
C ARG A 129 -28.80 -0.46 11.83
N ILE A 130 -30.01 -1.04 12.01
CA ILE A 130 -30.35 -1.81 13.20
C ILE A 130 -29.43 -3.03 13.32
N ARG A 131 -29.12 -3.70 12.20
CA ARG A 131 -28.21 -4.85 12.18
C ARG A 131 -26.79 -4.49 12.69
N ILE A 132 -26.28 -3.29 12.40
CA ILE A 132 -24.98 -2.83 12.93
C ILE A 132 -25.03 -2.67 14.46
N ILE A 133 -26.14 -2.20 15.03
CA ILE A 133 -26.29 -2.14 16.50
C ILE A 133 -26.23 -3.53 17.11
N GLY A 134 -26.74 -4.55 16.39
CA GLY A 134 -26.65 -5.94 16.76
C GLY A 134 -25.21 -6.51 16.86
N GLU A 135 -24.20 -5.77 16.42
CA GLU A 135 -22.78 -6.12 16.56
C GLU A 135 -22.40 -6.40 18.02
N LEU A 136 -23.01 -5.70 18.96
CA LEU A 136 -22.79 -5.91 20.41
C LEU A 136 -23.04 -7.35 20.88
N PHE A 137 -23.89 -8.08 20.18
CA PHE A 137 -24.30 -9.45 20.49
C PHE A 137 -23.74 -10.49 19.52
N ALA A 138 -22.96 -10.06 18.52
CA ALA A 138 -22.40 -10.97 17.54
C ALA A 138 -21.36 -11.91 18.17
N PRO A 139 -21.32 -13.20 17.79
CA PRO A 139 -20.34 -14.13 18.31
C PRO A 139 -18.91 -13.74 17.91
N ILE A 140 -17.96 -14.05 18.78
CA ILE A 140 -16.53 -13.80 18.57
C ILE A 140 -15.97 -14.93 17.69
N THR A 141 -15.00 -14.59 16.83
CA THR A 141 -14.23 -15.60 16.08
C THR A 141 -13.46 -16.52 17.04
N GLU A 142 -13.39 -17.80 16.73
CA GLU A 142 -12.53 -18.73 17.47
C GLU A 142 -11.09 -18.23 17.51
N LYS A 143 -10.48 -18.34 18.69
CA LYS A 143 -9.10 -17.87 18.89
C LYS A 143 -8.14 -18.60 17.94
N GLY A 144 -7.36 -17.85 17.22
CA GLY A 144 -6.37 -18.40 16.29
C GLY A 144 -6.90 -18.62 14.85
N ARG A 145 -8.22 -18.66 14.63
CA ARG A 145 -8.80 -18.82 13.30
C ARG A 145 -8.64 -17.52 12.48
N ASP A 146 -8.06 -17.61 11.29
CA ASP A 146 -8.10 -16.52 10.32
C ASP A 146 -9.41 -16.59 9.52
N THR A 147 -10.05 -15.46 9.32
CA THR A 147 -11.34 -15.35 8.61
C THR A 147 -11.25 -14.34 7.47
N SER A 148 -12.12 -14.50 6.47
CA SER A 148 -12.21 -13.48 5.43
C SER A 148 -12.85 -12.19 5.97
N LEU A 149 -12.54 -11.07 5.31
CA LEU A 149 -13.18 -9.78 5.59
C LEU A 149 -14.69 -9.86 5.43
N ALA A 150 -15.18 -10.61 4.44
CA ALA A 150 -16.61 -10.80 4.22
C ALA A 150 -17.26 -11.61 5.33
N GLU A 151 -16.65 -12.75 5.74
CA GLU A 151 -17.16 -13.55 6.86
C GLU A 151 -17.28 -12.72 8.13
N PHE A 152 -16.23 -11.98 8.47
CA PHE A 152 -16.21 -11.07 9.61
C PHE A 152 -17.32 -10.00 9.49
N ALA A 153 -17.42 -9.33 8.33
CA ALA A 153 -18.38 -8.26 8.14
C ALA A 153 -19.83 -8.75 8.21
N VAL A 154 -20.16 -9.87 7.55
CA VAL A 154 -21.51 -10.45 7.59
C VAL A 154 -21.89 -10.84 9.00
N ARG A 155 -21.00 -11.51 9.72
CA ARG A 155 -21.21 -11.95 11.11
C ARG A 155 -21.41 -10.76 12.05
N ARG A 156 -20.60 -9.73 11.94
CA ARG A 156 -20.62 -8.56 12.84
C ARG A 156 -21.61 -7.49 12.43
N LEU A 157 -21.55 -7.04 11.17
CA LEU A 157 -22.21 -5.85 10.69
C LEU A 157 -23.41 -6.14 9.77
N GLY A 158 -23.46 -7.36 9.19
CA GLY A 158 -24.48 -7.78 8.24
C GLY A 158 -24.08 -7.58 6.78
N ARG A 159 -24.82 -8.26 5.88
CA ARG A 159 -24.51 -8.30 4.44
C ARG A 159 -24.55 -6.93 3.77
N GLU A 160 -25.52 -6.09 4.08
CA GLU A 160 -25.64 -4.75 3.48
C GLU A 160 -24.43 -3.87 3.85
N ALA A 161 -23.92 -3.98 5.07
CA ALA A 161 -22.72 -3.26 5.49
C ALA A 161 -21.46 -3.79 4.77
N LEU A 162 -21.36 -5.10 4.56
CA LEU A 162 -20.31 -5.66 3.72
C LEU A 162 -20.38 -5.06 2.31
N GLU A 163 -21.51 -5.18 1.64
CA GLU A 163 -21.67 -4.85 0.23
C GLU A 163 -21.52 -3.35 -0.07
N ARG A 164 -21.99 -2.47 0.84
CA ARG A 164 -22.05 -1.03 0.59
C ARG A 164 -20.99 -0.19 1.27
N LEU A 165 -20.28 -0.75 2.25
CA LEU A 165 -19.28 -0.01 3.01
C LEU A 165 -17.90 -0.68 2.98
N LEU A 166 -17.81 -1.98 3.34
CA LEU A 166 -16.51 -2.65 3.41
C LEU A 166 -15.99 -3.01 2.02
N ASP A 167 -16.84 -3.51 1.15
CA ASP A 167 -16.47 -3.88 -0.20
C ASP A 167 -15.83 -2.72 -0.98
N PRO A 168 -16.45 -1.52 -1.11
CA PRO A 168 -15.79 -0.41 -1.77
C PRO A 168 -14.51 0.06 -1.05
N MET A 169 -14.43 -0.05 0.28
CA MET A 169 -13.20 0.27 1.01
C MET A 169 -12.08 -0.73 0.69
N VAL A 170 -12.37 -2.03 0.69
CA VAL A 170 -11.41 -3.09 0.36
C VAL A 170 -10.96 -2.97 -1.10
N SER A 171 -11.88 -2.75 -2.03
CA SER A 171 -11.54 -2.56 -3.43
C SER A 171 -10.75 -1.28 -3.68
N GLY A 172 -11.04 -0.20 -2.96
CA GLY A 172 -10.30 1.07 -3.07
C GLY A 172 -8.88 1.02 -2.51
N ILE A 173 -8.64 0.24 -1.46
CA ILE A 173 -7.33 0.11 -0.81
C ILE A 173 -6.49 -1.00 -1.46
N PHE A 174 -7.09 -2.17 -1.69
CA PHE A 174 -6.39 -3.38 -2.11
C PHE A 174 -6.69 -3.80 -3.55
N ALA A 175 -7.66 -3.16 -4.21
CA ALA A 175 -8.28 -3.67 -5.45
C ALA A 175 -8.69 -5.15 -5.30
N GLY A 176 -8.98 -5.57 -4.07
CA GLY A 176 -9.13 -6.95 -3.66
C GLY A 176 -10.59 -7.41 -3.56
N ASP A 177 -10.75 -8.68 -3.21
CA ASP A 177 -12.04 -9.31 -2.97
C ASP A 177 -12.20 -9.66 -1.48
N PRO A 178 -13.10 -9.01 -0.72
CA PRO A 178 -13.29 -9.26 0.70
C PRO A 178 -13.68 -10.71 1.04
N GLU A 179 -14.25 -11.47 0.09
CA GLU A 179 -14.58 -12.90 0.29
C GLU A 179 -13.32 -13.77 0.44
N ARG A 180 -12.18 -13.32 -0.12
CA ARG A 180 -10.92 -14.05 -0.14
C ARG A 180 -9.86 -13.51 0.81
N MET A 181 -9.96 -12.21 1.16
CA MET A 181 -8.91 -11.51 1.90
C MET A 181 -9.01 -11.73 3.40
N SER A 182 -7.86 -11.98 4.04
CA SER A 182 -7.71 -12.18 5.47
C SER A 182 -7.98 -10.90 6.26
N LEU A 183 -8.81 -11.00 7.29
CA LEU A 183 -9.01 -9.90 8.23
C LEU A 183 -7.72 -9.56 8.97
N ARG A 184 -7.00 -10.57 9.47
CA ARG A 184 -5.78 -10.38 10.27
C ARG A 184 -4.65 -9.76 9.47
N ALA A 185 -4.46 -10.21 8.24
CA ALA A 185 -3.39 -9.71 7.38
C ALA A 185 -3.68 -8.30 6.84
N CYS A 186 -4.94 -7.98 6.52
CA CYS A 186 -5.32 -6.69 5.92
C CYS A 186 -5.64 -5.62 6.97
N PHE A 187 -6.32 -5.99 8.06
CA PHE A 187 -6.77 -5.07 9.11
C PHE A 187 -6.50 -5.64 10.50
N PRO A 188 -5.21 -5.83 10.88
CA PRO A 188 -4.82 -6.48 12.15
C PRO A 188 -5.45 -5.80 13.37
N ARG A 189 -5.59 -4.47 13.33
CA ARG A 189 -6.19 -3.72 14.43
C ARG A 189 -7.68 -4.00 14.61
N ILE A 190 -8.41 -4.31 13.53
CA ILE A 190 -9.82 -4.70 13.62
C ILE A 190 -9.94 -6.10 14.22
N ALA A 191 -9.07 -7.02 13.83
CA ALA A 191 -8.97 -8.34 14.40
C ALA A 191 -8.66 -8.28 15.91
N GLU A 192 -7.68 -7.44 16.30
CA GLU A 192 -7.31 -7.19 17.70
C GLU A 192 -8.47 -6.63 18.53
N LEU A 193 -9.28 -5.72 17.98
CA LEU A 193 -10.47 -5.20 18.67
C LEU A 193 -11.47 -6.32 18.99
N GLU A 194 -11.71 -7.24 18.08
CA GLU A 194 -12.57 -8.38 18.33
C GLU A 194 -11.97 -9.31 19.38
N GLU A 195 -10.70 -9.66 19.25
CA GLU A 195 -10.01 -10.61 20.16
C GLU A 195 -9.89 -10.05 21.59
N THR A 196 -9.58 -8.76 21.72
CA THR A 196 -9.30 -8.13 23.03
C THR A 196 -10.58 -7.67 23.74
N TYR A 197 -11.52 -7.10 23.00
CA TYR A 197 -12.70 -6.45 23.59
C TYR A 197 -14.01 -7.17 23.29
N GLY A 198 -13.96 -8.26 22.51
CA GLY A 198 -15.13 -9.04 22.13
C GLY A 198 -16.01 -8.40 21.06
N GLY A 199 -15.57 -7.29 20.43
CA GLY A 199 -16.31 -6.63 19.36
C GLY A 199 -15.82 -5.22 19.04
N LEU A 200 -16.28 -4.70 17.91
CA LEU A 200 -15.87 -3.37 17.43
C LEU A 200 -16.45 -2.26 18.32
N ILE A 201 -17.74 -2.27 18.53
CA ILE A 201 -18.43 -1.22 19.31
C ILE A 201 -17.90 -1.21 20.75
N LYS A 202 -17.75 -2.38 21.37
CA LYS A 202 -17.19 -2.51 22.73
C LYS A 202 -15.76 -1.99 22.79
N GLY A 203 -14.92 -2.36 21.82
CA GLY A 203 -13.54 -1.90 21.71
C GLY A 203 -13.44 -0.39 21.55
N LEU A 204 -14.28 0.20 20.68
CA LEU A 204 -14.33 1.63 20.45
C LEU A 204 -14.67 2.42 21.73
N PHE A 205 -15.69 1.98 22.49
CA PHE A 205 -16.06 2.62 23.76
C PHE A 205 -14.95 2.50 24.80
N ARG A 206 -14.29 1.34 24.90
CA ARG A 206 -13.16 1.15 25.83
C ARG A 206 -12.00 2.08 25.50
N ILE A 207 -11.55 2.08 24.25
CA ILE A 207 -10.44 2.93 23.78
C ILE A 207 -10.79 4.41 23.99
N ALA A 208 -12.02 4.84 23.68
CA ALA A 208 -12.45 6.22 23.92
C ALA A 208 -12.41 6.57 25.42
N GLY A 209 -12.82 5.65 26.29
CA GLY A 209 -12.75 5.80 27.75
C GLY A 209 -11.32 5.90 28.27
N GLU A 210 -10.42 5.06 27.75
CA GLU A 210 -8.99 5.06 28.10
C GLU A 210 -8.30 6.36 27.66
N LYS A 211 -8.56 6.82 26.44
CA LYS A 211 -8.06 8.11 25.93
C LYS A 211 -8.53 9.29 26.79
N LYS A 212 -9.81 9.28 27.19
CA LYS A 212 -10.36 10.33 28.09
C LYS A 212 -9.67 10.32 29.47
N ARG A 213 -9.34 9.12 29.98
CA ARG A 213 -8.61 8.96 31.25
C ARG A 213 -7.15 9.40 31.11
N ALA A 214 -6.46 9.00 30.04
CA ALA A 214 -5.09 9.41 29.75
C ALA A 214 -4.96 10.94 29.61
N LYS A 215 -5.90 11.57 28.86
CA LYS A 215 -5.96 13.03 28.74
C LYS A 215 -6.18 13.73 30.10
N LYS A 216 -6.99 13.13 31.00
CA LYS A 216 -7.16 13.66 32.37
C LYS A 216 -5.91 13.55 33.24
N ARG A 217 -5.01 12.58 32.93
CA ARG A 217 -3.72 12.41 33.61
C ARG A 217 -2.59 13.25 32.98
N GLY A 218 -2.90 14.05 31.94
CA GLY A 218 -1.89 14.87 31.23
C GLY A 218 -0.99 14.05 30.29
N GLU A 219 -1.35 12.81 29.97
CA GLU A 219 -0.59 11.97 29.04
C GLU A 219 -0.89 12.38 27.60
N GLU A 220 0.14 12.39 26.76
CA GLU A 220 -0.01 12.67 25.33
C GLU A 220 -0.73 11.51 24.63
N VAL A 221 -1.88 11.78 24.04
CA VAL A 221 -2.71 10.76 23.40
C VAL A 221 -2.55 10.86 21.90
N ILE A 222 -1.81 9.92 21.29
CA ILE A 222 -1.70 9.83 19.83
C ILE A 222 -3.08 9.59 19.24
N SER A 223 -3.52 10.50 18.38
CA SER A 223 -4.85 10.52 17.76
C SER A 223 -4.96 9.56 16.57
N SER A 224 -4.81 8.24 16.78
CA SER A 224 -5.27 7.27 15.80
C SER A 224 -6.75 6.96 16.03
N GLY A 225 -7.61 7.23 15.05
CA GLY A 225 -9.03 6.87 15.11
C GLY A 225 -9.20 5.35 15.20
N PRO A 226 -10.24 4.88 15.91
CA PRO A 226 -10.43 3.44 16.17
C PRO A 226 -10.92 2.62 14.96
N ALA A 227 -11.44 3.26 13.91
CA ALA A 227 -12.06 2.59 12.76
C ALA A 227 -11.32 2.79 11.43
N GLY A 228 -10.09 3.28 11.47
CA GLY A 228 -9.28 3.53 10.28
C GLY A 228 -8.11 4.44 10.58
N PRO A 229 -7.14 4.57 9.70
CA PRO A 229 -6.06 5.51 9.89
C PRO A 229 -6.64 6.92 9.89
N GLY A 230 -6.82 7.50 11.08
CA GLY A 230 -6.91 8.96 11.22
C GLY A 230 -5.63 9.54 10.63
N GLY A 231 -5.68 10.77 10.13
CA GLY A 231 -4.51 11.46 9.59
C GLY A 231 -4.82 12.11 8.25
N ILE A 232 -3.97 13.03 7.88
CA ILE A 232 -4.03 13.77 6.63
C ILE A 232 -3.28 12.95 5.57
N LEU A 233 -3.88 12.78 4.39
CA LEU A 233 -3.15 12.22 3.27
C LEU A 233 -2.05 13.20 2.86
N THR A 234 -0.83 12.77 2.93
CA THR A 234 0.36 13.55 2.59
C THR A 234 1.07 12.93 1.40
N SER A 235 1.52 13.76 0.48
CA SER A 235 2.29 13.41 -0.70
C SER A 235 3.51 14.32 -0.81
N PHE A 236 4.07 14.44 -2.00
CA PHE A 236 5.17 15.36 -2.30
C PHE A 236 4.78 16.31 -3.42
N LYS A 237 5.32 17.53 -3.41
CA LYS A 237 5.10 18.56 -4.45
C LYS A 237 5.43 18.04 -5.85
N GLY A 238 6.49 17.23 -5.97
CA GLY A 238 6.91 16.56 -7.21
C GLY A 238 6.28 15.21 -7.51
N GLY A 239 5.33 14.73 -6.68
CA GLY A 239 4.79 13.38 -6.74
C GLY A 239 5.52 12.40 -5.82
N VAL A 240 4.94 11.20 -5.63
CA VAL A 240 5.49 10.19 -4.72
C VAL A 240 6.88 9.69 -5.13
N SER A 241 7.22 9.76 -6.42
CA SER A 241 8.55 9.38 -6.91
C SER A 241 9.68 10.23 -6.32
N ALA A 242 9.40 11.45 -5.84
CA ALA A 242 10.41 12.31 -5.21
C ALA A 242 11.12 11.63 -4.03
N LEU A 243 10.43 10.78 -3.26
CA LEU A 243 11.03 10.03 -2.16
C LEU A 243 11.99 8.95 -2.67
N SER A 244 11.59 8.19 -3.71
CA SER A 244 12.48 7.18 -4.30
C SER A 244 13.69 7.80 -5.00
N ASP A 245 13.52 8.93 -5.66
CA ASP A 245 14.60 9.67 -6.34
C ASP A 245 15.62 10.19 -5.32
N LYS A 246 15.14 10.71 -4.18
CA LYS A 246 16.03 11.17 -3.08
C LYS A 246 16.80 10.00 -2.47
N LEU A 247 16.14 8.88 -2.18
CA LEU A 247 16.82 7.68 -1.66
C LEU A 247 17.88 7.17 -2.65
N ALA A 248 17.56 7.12 -3.94
CA ALA A 248 18.52 6.76 -4.98
C ALA A 248 19.73 7.70 -5.00
N SER A 249 19.50 9.01 -4.91
CA SER A 249 20.58 10.01 -4.83
C SER A 249 21.48 9.80 -3.61
N VAL A 250 20.90 9.48 -2.44
CA VAL A 250 21.67 9.19 -1.22
C VAL A 250 22.47 7.90 -1.36
N LEU A 251 21.90 6.85 -1.97
CA LEU A 251 22.58 5.57 -2.17
C LEU A 251 23.74 5.68 -3.19
N GLY A 252 23.62 6.57 -4.17
CA GLY A 252 24.70 6.89 -5.12
C GLY A 252 25.27 5.65 -5.81
N SER A 253 26.57 5.42 -5.72
CA SER A 253 27.28 4.31 -6.40
C SER A 253 26.90 2.92 -5.89
N SER A 254 26.22 2.80 -4.76
CA SER A 254 25.70 1.51 -4.29
C SER A 254 24.46 1.04 -5.06
N LEU A 255 23.88 1.89 -5.92
CA LEU A 255 22.73 1.57 -6.72
C LEU A 255 23.15 1.16 -8.13
N LYS A 256 22.69 -0.03 -8.56
CA LYS A 256 22.81 -0.55 -9.93
C LYS A 256 21.43 -0.71 -10.54
N THR A 257 21.15 0.04 -11.59
CA THR A 257 19.90 -0.07 -12.38
C THR A 257 20.16 -0.79 -13.71
N GLY A 258 19.10 -1.23 -14.38
CA GLY A 258 19.18 -1.97 -15.65
C GLY A 258 19.68 -3.40 -15.51
N SER A 259 19.90 -3.91 -14.29
CA SER A 259 20.49 -5.22 -14.02
C SER A 259 19.47 -6.17 -13.39
N GLU A 260 18.99 -7.13 -14.13
CA GLU A 260 18.01 -8.12 -13.65
C GLU A 260 18.71 -9.26 -12.91
N VAL A 261 18.33 -9.46 -11.64
CA VAL A 261 18.74 -10.63 -10.87
C VAL A 261 17.92 -11.84 -11.31
N LEU A 262 18.60 -12.88 -11.73
CA LEU A 262 18.01 -14.12 -12.25
C LEU A 262 17.84 -15.17 -11.15
N LYS A 263 18.85 -15.33 -10.28
CA LYS A 263 18.82 -16.29 -9.18
C LYS A 263 19.85 -15.97 -8.09
N VAL A 264 19.63 -16.57 -6.93
CA VAL A 264 20.55 -16.58 -5.80
C VAL A 264 20.93 -18.03 -5.50
N ASN A 265 22.23 -18.33 -5.43
CA ASN A 265 22.75 -19.64 -5.11
C ASN A 265 23.71 -19.56 -3.92
N ARG A 266 23.87 -20.66 -3.22
CA ARG A 266 24.89 -20.77 -2.18
C ARG A 266 26.23 -21.10 -2.81
N SER A 267 27.27 -20.39 -2.36
CA SER A 267 28.67 -20.66 -2.70
C SER A 267 29.46 -20.75 -1.40
N ASP A 268 29.74 -21.97 -0.95
CA ASP A 268 30.38 -22.25 0.35
C ASP A 268 29.70 -21.54 1.53
N THR A 269 30.32 -20.47 2.02
CA THR A 269 29.80 -19.68 3.14
C THR A 269 29.06 -18.39 2.73
N THR A 270 29.02 -18.08 1.44
CA THR A 270 28.47 -16.84 0.88
C THR A 270 27.33 -17.11 -0.10
N TRP A 271 26.70 -16.06 -0.58
CA TRP A 271 25.68 -16.09 -1.60
C TRP A 271 26.24 -15.57 -2.93
N THR A 272 25.93 -16.26 -4.03
CA THR A 272 26.15 -15.77 -5.38
C THR A 272 24.83 -15.26 -5.93
N VAL A 273 24.74 -13.95 -6.12
CA VAL A 273 23.62 -13.28 -6.78
C VAL A 273 23.95 -13.18 -8.27
N ARG A 274 23.26 -13.96 -9.09
CA ARG A 274 23.47 -13.98 -10.54
C ARG A 274 22.57 -12.97 -11.24
N THR A 275 23.16 -12.06 -11.98
CA THR A 275 22.47 -11.11 -12.86
C THR A 275 22.73 -11.44 -14.32
N LYS A 276 22.12 -10.67 -15.24
CA LYS A 276 22.44 -10.74 -16.67
C LYS A 276 23.87 -10.29 -16.98
N ASP A 277 24.43 -9.42 -16.11
CA ASP A 277 25.70 -8.74 -16.35
C ASP A 277 26.88 -9.45 -15.65
N GLY A 278 26.60 -10.42 -14.78
CA GLY A 278 27.61 -11.18 -14.05
C GLY A 278 27.13 -11.67 -12.69
N ASP A 279 28.07 -12.27 -11.96
CA ASP A 279 27.83 -12.81 -10.62
C ASP A 279 28.38 -11.84 -9.54
N HIS A 280 27.59 -11.60 -8.49
CA HIS A 280 27.94 -10.78 -7.32
C HIS A 280 27.97 -11.65 -6.10
N GLN A 281 28.95 -11.44 -5.21
CA GLN A 281 29.08 -12.17 -3.95
C GLN A 281 28.49 -11.38 -2.80
N ALA A 282 27.72 -12.05 -1.95
CA ALA A 282 27.10 -11.45 -0.78
C ALA A 282 27.20 -12.36 0.45
N ASP A 283 27.25 -11.76 1.62
CA ASP A 283 27.14 -12.45 2.91
C ASP A 283 25.69 -12.39 3.41
N THR A 284 24.95 -11.34 3.00
CA THR A 284 23.52 -11.17 3.26
C THR A 284 22.79 -10.70 2.01
N VAL A 285 21.59 -11.25 1.74
CA VAL A 285 20.73 -10.89 0.61
C VAL A 285 19.33 -10.53 1.10
N ILE A 286 18.83 -9.37 0.67
CA ILE A 286 17.47 -8.92 0.94
C ILE A 286 16.69 -8.92 -0.39
N LEU A 287 15.63 -9.75 -0.47
CA LEU A 287 14.71 -9.73 -1.62
C LEU A 287 13.57 -8.74 -1.36
N ALA A 288 13.71 -7.55 -1.93
CA ALA A 288 12.70 -6.48 -1.87
C ALA A 288 11.86 -6.40 -3.15
N THR A 289 11.77 -7.51 -3.87
CA THR A 289 11.00 -7.69 -5.09
C THR A 289 9.57 -8.15 -4.81
N PRO A 290 8.63 -8.04 -5.77
CA PRO A 290 7.33 -8.70 -5.67
C PRO A 290 7.49 -10.22 -5.43
N ALA A 291 6.56 -10.82 -4.67
CA ALA A 291 6.66 -12.23 -4.25
C ALA A 291 6.86 -13.20 -5.43
N HIS A 292 6.18 -12.97 -6.55
CA HIS A 292 6.35 -13.82 -7.74
C HIS A 292 7.75 -13.73 -8.36
N ALA A 293 8.41 -12.57 -8.27
CA ALA A 293 9.80 -12.43 -8.73
C ALA A 293 10.76 -13.08 -7.72
N ALA A 294 10.54 -12.86 -6.41
CA ALA A 294 11.30 -13.56 -5.36
C ALA A 294 11.17 -15.09 -5.49
N ALA A 295 9.98 -15.60 -5.82
CA ALA A 295 9.77 -17.01 -6.09
C ALA A 295 10.67 -17.54 -7.22
N GLY A 296 10.77 -16.81 -8.34
CA GLY A 296 11.67 -17.16 -9.43
C GLY A 296 13.13 -17.18 -9.03
N ILE A 297 13.59 -16.13 -8.34
CA ILE A 297 14.97 -15.96 -7.86
C ILE A 297 15.38 -17.08 -6.88
N LEU A 298 14.45 -17.54 -6.04
CA LEU A 298 14.68 -18.55 -5.01
C LEU A 298 14.39 -20.00 -5.45
N SER A 299 13.97 -20.22 -6.69
CA SER A 299 13.45 -21.51 -7.16
C SER A 299 14.45 -22.68 -7.00
N GLU A 300 15.73 -22.44 -7.24
CA GLU A 300 16.80 -23.43 -7.06
C GLU A 300 17.29 -23.49 -5.60
N LEU A 301 17.22 -22.40 -4.86
CA LEU A 301 17.74 -22.29 -3.50
C LEU A 301 16.79 -22.86 -2.45
N SER A 302 15.51 -22.54 -2.57
CA SER A 302 14.44 -23.00 -1.66
C SER A 302 13.15 -23.20 -2.44
N SER A 303 12.96 -24.42 -2.98
CA SER A 303 11.78 -24.78 -3.75
C SER A 303 10.47 -24.58 -2.97
N LYS A 304 10.50 -24.86 -1.64
CA LYS A 304 9.31 -24.69 -0.80
C LYS A 304 8.93 -23.23 -0.61
N THR A 305 9.91 -22.36 -0.33
CA THR A 305 9.68 -20.90 -0.27
C THR A 305 9.19 -20.38 -1.62
N SER A 306 9.85 -20.79 -2.71
CA SER A 306 9.45 -20.42 -4.07
C SER A 306 7.99 -20.79 -4.38
N GLU A 307 7.57 -22.02 -4.07
CA GLU A 307 6.18 -22.49 -4.23
C GLU A 307 5.21 -21.59 -3.47
N ILE A 308 5.48 -21.33 -2.19
CA ILE A 308 4.59 -20.53 -1.34
C ILE A 308 4.49 -19.09 -1.82
N LEU A 309 5.62 -18.45 -2.14
CA LEU A 309 5.65 -17.07 -2.63
C LEU A 309 4.98 -16.94 -4.01
N GLY A 310 5.14 -17.93 -4.88
CA GLY A 310 4.49 -17.99 -6.18
C GLY A 310 2.96 -18.05 -6.11
N GLN A 311 2.40 -18.53 -5.00
CA GLN A 311 0.96 -18.62 -4.76
C GLN A 311 0.33 -17.32 -4.25
N ILE A 312 1.10 -16.28 -3.90
CA ILE A 312 0.54 -15.00 -3.48
C ILE A 312 -0.11 -14.32 -4.68
N PRO A 313 -1.45 -14.18 -4.69
CA PRO A 313 -2.14 -13.61 -5.83
C PRO A 313 -2.02 -12.09 -5.85
N TYR A 314 -2.18 -11.52 -7.03
CA TYR A 314 -2.15 -10.07 -7.25
C TYR A 314 -3.40 -9.62 -8.01
N SER A 315 -3.89 -8.45 -7.64
CA SER A 315 -4.94 -7.77 -8.39
C SER A 315 -4.30 -6.94 -9.50
N PRO A 316 -4.72 -7.09 -10.77
CA PRO A 316 -4.31 -6.18 -11.84
C PRO A 316 -5.06 -4.86 -11.76
N MET A 317 -4.47 -3.78 -12.27
CA MET A 317 -5.10 -2.45 -12.25
C MET A 317 -4.63 -1.59 -13.42
N ALA A 318 -5.56 -0.86 -14.00
CA ALA A 318 -5.31 0.27 -14.87
C ALA A 318 -5.70 1.57 -14.15
N ILE A 319 -4.78 2.52 -14.19
CA ILE A 319 -4.97 3.88 -13.68
C ILE A 319 -5.11 4.79 -14.89
N VAL A 320 -6.24 5.48 -14.99
CA VAL A 320 -6.55 6.40 -16.10
C VAL A 320 -6.62 7.81 -15.55
N GLY A 321 -5.62 8.63 -15.88
CA GLY A 321 -5.57 10.05 -15.58
C GLY A 321 -6.28 10.84 -16.68
N LEU A 322 -7.23 11.69 -16.30
CA LEU A 322 -8.06 12.48 -17.21
C LEU A 322 -8.00 13.95 -16.79
N GLY A 323 -7.48 14.79 -17.67
CA GLY A 323 -7.43 16.25 -17.51
C GLY A 323 -8.54 16.94 -18.26
N TYR A 324 -9.15 17.95 -17.63
CA TYR A 324 -10.27 18.74 -18.20
C TYR A 324 -10.04 20.22 -17.98
N ASP A 325 -10.59 21.05 -18.87
CA ASP A 325 -10.80 22.46 -18.57
C ASP A 325 -11.95 22.60 -17.57
N ILE A 326 -11.78 23.41 -16.53
CA ILE A 326 -12.80 23.65 -15.51
C ILE A 326 -14.09 24.24 -16.12
N LYS A 327 -13.97 24.98 -17.23
CA LYS A 327 -15.11 25.58 -17.94
C LYS A 327 -16.01 24.57 -18.59
N ASP A 328 -15.50 23.38 -18.92
CA ASP A 328 -16.25 22.30 -19.54
C ASP A 328 -17.02 21.44 -18.53
N LEU A 329 -16.86 21.72 -17.24
CA LEU A 329 -17.48 20.98 -16.16
C LEU A 329 -18.69 21.73 -15.61
N ALA A 330 -19.82 21.06 -15.43
CA ALA A 330 -21.00 21.64 -14.79
C ALA A 330 -20.70 22.13 -13.36
N ALA A 331 -19.84 21.41 -12.64
CA ALA A 331 -19.26 21.81 -11.36
C ALA A 331 -17.90 21.13 -11.19
N PRO A 332 -16.87 21.86 -10.72
CA PRO A 332 -15.57 21.25 -10.45
C PRO A 332 -15.70 20.24 -9.29
N PRO A 333 -15.06 19.07 -9.39
CA PRO A 333 -15.04 18.10 -8.31
C PRO A 333 -14.43 18.69 -7.04
N HIS A 334 -15.12 18.55 -5.91
CA HIS A 334 -14.66 19.08 -4.61
C HIS A 334 -14.71 18.00 -3.54
N GLY A 335 -13.56 17.46 -3.18
CA GLY A 335 -13.41 16.35 -2.25
C GLY A 335 -12.26 15.42 -2.62
N PHE A 336 -12.26 14.24 -1.98
CA PHE A 336 -11.26 13.20 -2.23
C PHE A 336 -11.54 12.44 -3.54
N GLY A 337 -12.81 12.15 -3.78
CA GLY A 337 -13.29 11.26 -4.81
C GLY A 337 -14.31 10.28 -4.28
N TYR A 338 -14.58 9.24 -5.05
CA TYR A 338 -15.58 8.24 -4.71
C TYR A 338 -15.12 6.83 -5.02
N LEU A 339 -15.70 5.89 -4.29
CA LEU A 339 -15.57 4.44 -4.51
C LEU A 339 -16.93 3.86 -4.93
N ILE A 340 -16.89 2.75 -5.62
CA ILE A 340 -18.08 2.08 -6.16
C ILE A 340 -18.15 0.67 -5.58
N PRO A 341 -19.21 0.33 -4.83
CA PRO A 341 -19.48 -1.03 -4.40
C PRO A 341 -19.68 -1.97 -5.59
N SER A 342 -19.23 -3.20 -5.47
CA SER A 342 -19.37 -4.21 -6.53
C SER A 342 -20.81 -4.51 -6.90
N VAL A 343 -21.75 -4.35 -5.96
CA VAL A 343 -23.21 -4.51 -6.20
C VAL A 343 -23.80 -3.48 -7.17
N GLU A 344 -23.10 -2.38 -7.46
CA GLU A 344 -23.52 -1.39 -8.45
C GLU A 344 -23.12 -1.80 -9.88
N ASN A 345 -22.42 -2.92 -10.08
CA ASN A 345 -22.04 -3.53 -11.36
C ASN A 345 -21.32 -2.55 -12.32
N LYS A 346 -20.41 -1.75 -11.78
CA LYS A 346 -19.58 -0.80 -12.55
C LYS A 346 -18.20 -1.38 -12.83
N ARG A 347 -17.59 -0.94 -13.94
CA ARG A 347 -16.31 -1.43 -14.41
C ARG A 347 -15.09 -0.65 -13.89
N ILE A 348 -15.33 0.44 -13.15
CA ILE A 348 -14.31 1.16 -12.40
C ILE A 348 -14.53 0.97 -10.90
N LEU A 349 -13.43 0.92 -10.14
CA LEU A 349 -13.48 0.81 -8.68
C LEU A 349 -13.84 2.15 -8.02
N GLY A 350 -13.63 3.24 -8.75
CA GLY A 350 -13.86 4.61 -8.29
C GLY A 350 -12.96 5.60 -8.99
N ALA A 351 -13.04 6.86 -8.56
CA ALA A 351 -12.20 7.93 -9.09
C ALA A 351 -11.77 8.88 -7.98
N LEU A 352 -10.51 9.29 -8.03
CA LEU A 352 -9.91 10.31 -7.16
C LEU A 352 -9.90 11.65 -7.88
N TRP A 353 -10.27 12.69 -7.18
CA TRP A 353 -10.25 14.08 -7.67
C TRP A 353 -8.92 14.74 -7.30
N THR A 354 -7.86 14.29 -7.96
CA THR A 354 -6.47 14.57 -7.55
C THR A 354 -6.13 16.04 -7.48
N SER A 355 -6.67 16.88 -8.38
CA SER A 355 -6.49 18.34 -8.31
C SER A 355 -7.28 19.00 -7.17
N SER A 356 -8.35 18.35 -6.66
CA SER A 356 -9.04 18.79 -5.45
C SER A 356 -8.34 18.33 -4.17
N ILE A 357 -7.68 17.16 -4.21
CA ILE A 357 -6.89 16.66 -3.08
C ILE A 357 -5.62 17.49 -2.89
N PHE A 358 -4.96 17.87 -3.98
CA PHE A 358 -3.69 18.61 -3.98
C PHE A 358 -3.76 19.80 -4.96
N PRO A 359 -4.51 20.86 -4.61
CA PRO A 359 -4.71 22.01 -5.48
C PRO A 359 -3.40 22.71 -5.82
N GLY A 360 -3.26 23.15 -7.07
CA GLY A 360 -2.06 23.83 -7.58
C GLY A 360 -0.86 22.90 -7.88
N TYR A 361 -0.93 21.62 -7.56
CA TYR A 361 0.21 20.68 -7.72
C TYR A 361 -0.07 19.51 -8.68
N ARG A 362 -1.32 19.22 -8.99
CA ARG A 362 -1.69 18.06 -9.83
C ARG A 362 -2.25 18.42 -11.19
N ALA A 363 -2.70 19.66 -11.36
CA ALA A 363 -3.18 20.19 -12.63
C ALA A 363 -2.75 21.65 -12.80
N PRO A 364 -2.64 22.17 -14.04
CA PRO A 364 -2.46 23.60 -14.29
C PRO A 364 -3.62 24.43 -13.76
N GLU A 365 -3.40 25.73 -13.62
CA GLU A 365 -4.47 26.68 -13.27
C GLU A 365 -5.63 26.61 -14.27
N GLY A 366 -6.87 26.62 -13.78
CA GLY A 366 -8.07 26.46 -14.58
C GLY A 366 -8.33 25.04 -15.09
N LYS A 367 -7.53 24.06 -14.69
CA LYS A 367 -7.67 22.64 -15.07
C LYS A 367 -8.00 21.74 -13.89
N VAL A 368 -8.63 20.61 -14.21
CA VAL A 368 -9.01 19.57 -13.26
C VAL A 368 -8.38 18.26 -13.68
N LEU A 369 -7.80 17.54 -12.73
CA LEU A 369 -7.29 16.19 -12.92
C LEU A 369 -8.12 15.20 -12.10
N ILE A 370 -8.66 14.19 -12.79
CA ILE A 370 -9.37 13.06 -12.20
C ILE A 370 -8.59 11.80 -12.55
N ARG A 371 -8.47 10.90 -11.58
CA ARG A 371 -7.78 9.63 -11.73
C ARG A 371 -8.74 8.49 -11.45
N ALA A 372 -9.19 7.80 -12.49
CA ALA A 372 -10.03 6.62 -12.40
C ALA A 372 -9.20 5.35 -12.22
N MET A 373 -9.74 4.37 -11.50
CA MET A 373 -9.16 3.06 -11.25
C MET A 373 -10.05 1.98 -11.84
N ALA A 374 -9.51 1.15 -12.73
CA ALA A 374 -10.22 0.06 -13.41
C ALA A 374 -9.48 -1.27 -13.25
N GLY A 375 -10.21 -2.38 -13.15
CA GLY A 375 -9.65 -3.71 -12.90
C GLY A 375 -9.91 -4.20 -11.49
N GLY A 376 -8.91 -4.84 -10.87
CA GLY A 376 -9.01 -5.43 -9.54
C GLY A 376 -9.31 -6.92 -9.55
N ALA A 377 -9.48 -7.50 -8.36
CA ALA A 377 -9.62 -8.95 -8.18
C ALA A 377 -10.88 -9.54 -8.81
N ARG A 378 -11.93 -8.75 -9.01
CA ARG A 378 -13.23 -9.19 -9.55
C ARG A 378 -13.40 -8.93 -11.04
N ASP A 379 -12.70 -7.94 -11.59
CA ASP A 379 -12.73 -7.61 -13.03
C ASP A 379 -11.32 -7.50 -13.58
N HIS A 380 -10.67 -8.66 -13.73
CA HIS A 380 -9.31 -8.71 -14.28
C HIS A 380 -9.24 -8.17 -15.71
N LEU A 381 -10.30 -8.38 -16.51
CA LEU A 381 -10.28 -8.13 -17.95
C LEU A 381 -10.23 -6.64 -18.29
N THR A 382 -10.92 -5.79 -17.53
CA THR A 382 -10.98 -4.35 -17.83
C THR A 382 -9.61 -3.69 -17.86
N SER A 383 -8.67 -4.10 -16.98
CA SER A 383 -7.32 -3.53 -16.94
C SER A 383 -6.44 -3.90 -18.16
N PHE A 384 -6.81 -4.96 -18.89
CA PHE A 384 -6.07 -5.46 -20.06
C PHE A 384 -6.67 -5.01 -21.41
N LEU A 385 -7.81 -4.34 -21.41
CA LEU A 385 -8.42 -3.81 -22.64
C LEU A 385 -7.45 -2.84 -23.34
N ASP A 386 -7.57 -2.74 -24.67
CA ASP A 386 -6.86 -1.71 -25.42
C ASP A 386 -7.20 -0.29 -24.88
N GLU A 387 -6.37 0.69 -25.22
CA GLU A 387 -6.51 2.05 -24.66
C GLU A 387 -7.83 2.72 -25.01
N ARG A 388 -8.31 2.50 -26.22
CA ARG A 388 -9.58 3.08 -26.70
C ARG A 388 -10.75 2.51 -25.92
N SER A 389 -10.84 1.18 -25.84
CA SER A 389 -11.92 0.48 -25.13
C SER A 389 -11.92 0.81 -23.64
N LEU A 390 -10.73 0.85 -23.00
CA LEU A 390 -10.59 1.24 -21.60
C LEU A 390 -11.06 2.68 -21.36
N LEU A 391 -10.65 3.62 -22.21
CA LEU A 391 -11.03 5.02 -22.11
C LEU A 391 -12.54 5.22 -22.31
N GLU A 392 -13.15 4.54 -23.28
CA GLU A 392 -14.59 4.58 -23.52
C GLU A 392 -15.38 4.08 -22.28
N ILE A 393 -14.94 2.97 -21.67
CA ILE A 393 -15.54 2.45 -20.42
C ILE A 393 -15.41 3.47 -19.30
N VAL A 394 -14.20 3.96 -19.03
CA VAL A 394 -13.95 4.91 -17.93
C VAL A 394 -14.81 6.17 -18.11
N ARG A 395 -14.88 6.74 -19.31
CA ARG A 395 -15.70 7.91 -19.59
C ARG A 395 -17.20 7.63 -19.42
N SER A 396 -17.68 6.49 -19.92
CA SER A 396 -19.07 6.08 -19.75
C SER A 396 -19.46 5.92 -18.28
N GLU A 397 -18.58 5.28 -17.50
CA GLU A 397 -18.81 5.10 -16.07
C GLU A 397 -18.75 6.42 -15.29
N MET A 398 -17.84 7.34 -15.64
CA MET A 398 -17.80 8.67 -15.03
C MET A 398 -19.02 9.52 -15.41
N ALA A 399 -19.52 9.40 -16.63
CA ALA A 399 -20.76 10.05 -17.03
C ALA A 399 -21.94 9.51 -16.20
N ALA A 400 -22.02 8.20 -16.02
CA ALA A 400 -23.09 7.53 -15.26
C ALA A 400 -23.02 7.82 -13.75
N THR A 401 -21.80 7.95 -13.16
CA THR A 401 -21.62 8.05 -11.70
C THR A 401 -21.57 9.49 -11.19
N MET A 402 -21.03 10.42 -11.97
CA MET A 402 -20.85 11.82 -11.55
C MET A 402 -21.32 12.85 -12.60
N GLY A 403 -22.00 12.40 -13.66
CA GLY A 403 -22.51 13.29 -14.71
C GLY A 403 -21.44 13.93 -15.59
N LEU A 404 -20.22 13.40 -15.59
CA LEU A 404 -19.09 13.95 -16.34
C LEU A 404 -19.11 13.49 -17.80
N THR A 405 -19.67 14.31 -18.68
CA THR A 405 -19.80 14.03 -20.13
C THR A 405 -18.74 14.75 -20.97
N ALA A 406 -18.04 15.72 -20.42
CA ALA A 406 -16.99 16.48 -21.11
C ALA A 406 -15.92 15.56 -21.70
N LYS A 407 -15.32 16.00 -22.81
CA LYS A 407 -14.17 15.29 -23.41
C LYS A 407 -12.90 15.71 -22.68
N PRO A 408 -12.06 14.78 -22.21
CA PRO A 408 -10.78 15.13 -21.60
C PRO A 408 -9.84 15.74 -22.66
N GLU A 409 -9.10 16.76 -22.29
CA GLU A 409 -8.03 17.33 -23.13
C GLU A 409 -6.67 16.63 -22.92
N PHE A 410 -6.52 15.94 -21.80
CA PHE A 410 -5.35 15.15 -21.44
C PHE A 410 -5.77 13.76 -20.98
N VAL A 411 -5.07 12.75 -21.45
CA VAL A 411 -5.29 11.34 -21.07
C VAL A 411 -3.95 10.66 -20.85
N THR A 412 -3.82 9.92 -19.77
CA THR A 412 -2.70 9.01 -19.55
C THR A 412 -3.18 7.72 -18.93
N ILE A 413 -2.57 6.60 -19.28
CA ILE A 413 -2.92 5.28 -18.79
C ILE A 413 -1.66 4.59 -18.26
N GLN A 414 -1.72 4.18 -17.00
CA GLN A 414 -0.72 3.31 -16.39
C GLN A 414 -1.34 1.96 -16.07
N ARG A 415 -0.72 0.89 -16.55
CA ARG A 415 -1.17 -0.49 -16.29
C ARG A 415 -0.18 -1.22 -15.38
N TRP A 416 -0.76 -2.00 -14.47
CA TRP A 416 -0.04 -2.92 -13.62
C TRP A 416 -0.71 -4.29 -13.67
N GLU A 417 -0.11 -5.25 -14.33
CA GLU A 417 -0.61 -6.63 -14.39
C GLU A 417 -0.68 -7.28 -13.01
N LYS A 418 0.30 -6.97 -12.19
CA LYS A 418 0.41 -7.41 -10.79
C LYS A 418 0.52 -6.16 -9.89
N ALA A 419 -0.59 -5.42 -9.74
CA ALA A 419 -0.60 -4.14 -9.04
C ALA A 419 -0.45 -4.31 -7.52
N ILE A 420 -1.38 -4.98 -6.88
CA ILE A 420 -1.46 -5.07 -5.43
C ILE A 420 -1.53 -6.53 -5.00
N PRO A 421 -0.65 -6.99 -4.09
CA PRO A 421 -0.75 -8.34 -3.54
C PRO A 421 -2.02 -8.50 -2.71
N MET A 422 -2.71 -9.62 -2.87
CA MET A 422 -3.88 -9.95 -2.07
C MET A 422 -3.48 -10.87 -0.91
N TYR A 423 -3.64 -10.39 0.29
CA TYR A 423 -3.44 -11.18 1.50
C TYR A 423 -4.70 -12.04 1.75
N THR A 424 -4.73 -13.20 1.13
CA THR A 424 -5.84 -14.16 1.29
C THR A 424 -5.82 -14.84 2.64
N VAL A 425 -6.95 -15.41 3.08
CA VAL A 425 -7.03 -16.20 4.34
C VAL A 425 -5.85 -17.17 4.42
N GLY A 426 -5.19 -17.22 5.58
CA GLY A 426 -3.96 -17.99 5.80
C GLY A 426 -2.67 -17.34 5.26
N HIS A 427 -2.70 -16.05 4.90
CA HIS A 427 -1.51 -15.35 4.37
C HIS A 427 -0.34 -15.33 5.35
N LEU A 428 -0.62 -15.00 6.62
CA LEU A 428 0.44 -14.87 7.64
C LEU A 428 1.08 -16.22 7.97
N GLU A 429 0.29 -17.29 8.01
CA GLU A 429 0.77 -18.64 8.23
C GLU A 429 1.63 -19.13 7.06
N ARG A 430 1.18 -18.88 5.81
CA ARG A 430 1.99 -19.18 4.62
C ARG A 430 3.30 -18.40 4.59
N LEU A 431 3.25 -17.13 4.97
CA LEU A 431 4.46 -16.31 5.05
C LEU A 431 5.44 -16.84 6.10
N SER A 432 4.96 -17.15 7.31
CA SER A 432 5.78 -17.75 8.36
C SER A 432 6.42 -19.06 7.90
N LEU A 433 5.66 -19.89 7.19
CA LEU A 433 6.17 -21.13 6.61
C LEU A 433 7.22 -20.88 5.52
N ALA A 434 7.02 -19.88 4.65
CA ALA A 434 7.99 -19.51 3.63
C ALA A 434 9.31 -19.03 4.26
N GLU A 435 9.22 -18.17 5.29
CA GLU A 435 10.37 -17.64 6.03
C GLU A 435 11.14 -18.74 6.77
N SER A 436 10.45 -19.75 7.34
CA SER A 436 11.13 -20.86 8.03
C SER A 436 11.93 -21.79 7.11
N HIS A 437 11.70 -21.72 5.80
CA HIS A 437 12.46 -22.47 4.80
C HIS A 437 13.52 -21.62 4.08
N LEU A 438 13.67 -20.35 4.46
CA LEU A 438 14.76 -19.52 3.95
C LEU A 438 16.06 -19.88 4.66
N PRO A 439 17.17 -20.01 3.91
CA PRO A 439 18.48 -20.10 4.52
C PRO A 439 18.82 -18.84 5.31
N GLU A 440 19.65 -19.01 6.35
CA GLU A 440 20.19 -17.90 7.13
C GLU A 440 20.95 -16.90 6.24
N GLY A 441 20.74 -15.61 6.46
CA GLY A 441 21.31 -14.53 5.65
C GLY A 441 20.47 -14.14 4.43
N ILE A 442 19.29 -14.77 4.22
CA ILE A 442 18.32 -14.36 3.21
C ILE A 442 17.09 -13.76 3.89
N PHE A 443 16.71 -12.55 3.47
CA PHE A 443 15.56 -11.81 4.04
C PHE A 443 14.56 -11.40 2.97
N LEU A 444 13.27 -11.33 3.35
CA LEU A 444 12.19 -10.84 2.50
C LEU A 444 11.76 -9.44 2.97
N ALA A 445 11.63 -8.50 2.06
CA ALA A 445 11.10 -7.16 2.31
C ALA A 445 10.09 -6.76 1.24
N GLY A 446 9.11 -5.93 1.60
CA GLY A 446 8.19 -5.37 0.63
C GLY A 446 6.72 -5.64 0.90
N ASN A 447 5.90 -5.00 0.09
CA ASN A 447 4.45 -4.99 0.24
C ASN A 447 3.76 -6.33 -0.05
N SER A 448 4.50 -7.33 -0.49
CA SER A 448 3.96 -8.68 -0.73
C SER A 448 3.73 -9.47 0.55
N TYR A 449 4.30 -9.03 1.66
CA TYR A 449 4.42 -9.80 2.88
C TYR A 449 3.62 -9.19 4.03
N ARG A 450 3.94 -7.97 4.47
CA ARG A 450 3.31 -7.33 5.64
C ARG A 450 3.01 -5.86 5.38
N GLY A 451 1.73 -5.56 5.09
CA GLY A 451 1.27 -4.19 4.84
C GLY A 451 1.60 -3.63 3.47
N ILE A 452 0.57 -3.14 2.77
CA ILE A 452 0.69 -2.64 1.39
C ILE A 452 0.92 -1.13 1.30
N GLY A 453 0.68 -0.39 2.40
CA GLY A 453 0.81 1.07 2.42
C GLY A 453 2.27 1.53 2.44
N ILE A 454 2.52 2.77 2.03
CA ILE A 454 3.87 3.36 2.03
C ILE A 454 4.50 3.27 3.43
N ASN A 455 3.75 3.70 4.45
CA ASN A 455 4.21 3.60 5.84
C ASN A 455 4.55 2.18 6.28
N ASP A 456 3.78 1.20 5.81
CA ASP A 456 4.02 -0.19 6.15
C ASP A 456 5.28 -0.70 5.44
N CYS A 457 5.48 -0.33 4.17
CA CYS A 457 6.71 -0.66 3.43
C CYS A 457 7.97 -0.10 4.11
N VAL A 458 7.94 1.17 4.52
CA VAL A 458 9.08 1.81 5.21
C VAL A 458 9.33 1.17 6.57
N ARG A 459 8.26 0.91 7.35
CA ARG A 459 8.36 0.21 8.64
C ARG A 459 8.98 -1.18 8.50
N GLU A 460 8.45 -2.00 7.61
CA GLU A 460 8.95 -3.36 7.39
C GLU A 460 10.39 -3.34 6.89
N SER A 461 10.76 -2.37 6.05
CA SER A 461 12.15 -2.19 5.63
C SER A 461 13.07 -1.89 6.82
N LYS A 462 12.62 -1.04 7.75
CA LYS A 462 13.38 -0.77 8.99
C LYS A 462 13.51 -2.02 9.86
N VAL A 463 12.42 -2.79 10.04
CA VAL A 463 12.45 -4.04 10.82
C VAL A 463 13.42 -5.06 10.23
N VAL A 464 13.39 -5.24 8.90
CA VAL A 464 14.33 -6.14 8.21
C VAL A 464 15.76 -5.63 8.35
N SER A 465 15.98 -4.33 8.18
CA SER A 465 17.32 -3.73 8.32
C SER A 465 17.87 -3.91 9.72
N ASP A 466 17.08 -3.71 10.77
CA ASP A 466 17.49 -3.93 12.16
C ASP A 466 17.85 -5.39 12.44
N SER A 467 17.15 -6.33 11.79
CA SER A 467 17.47 -7.76 11.86
C SER A 467 18.80 -8.08 11.17
N VAL A 468 19.03 -7.50 9.99
CA VAL A 468 20.31 -7.64 9.25
C VAL A 468 21.48 -7.07 10.05
N ILE A 469 21.34 -5.85 10.59
CA ILE A 469 22.39 -5.20 11.39
C ILE A 469 22.74 -6.04 12.62
N ARG A 470 21.72 -6.60 13.30
CA ARG A 470 21.93 -7.49 14.45
C ARG A 470 22.68 -8.75 14.05
N ASP A 471 22.27 -9.41 12.95
CA ASP A 471 22.93 -10.60 12.43
C ASP A 471 24.42 -10.32 12.10
N VAL A 472 24.71 -9.16 11.49
CA VAL A 472 26.09 -8.73 11.19
C VAL A 472 26.89 -8.51 12.48
N LEU A 473 26.32 -7.84 13.49
CA LEU A 473 26.96 -7.62 14.79
C LEU A 473 27.27 -8.94 15.51
N GLU A 474 26.31 -9.88 15.53
CA GLU A 474 26.47 -11.19 16.18
C GLU A 474 27.55 -12.07 15.49
N ARG A 475 27.77 -11.90 14.20
CA ARG A 475 28.83 -12.62 13.45
C ARG A 475 30.21 -12.04 13.63
N LEU A 476 30.32 -10.76 14.04
CA LEU A 476 31.56 -10.07 14.25
C LEU A 476 32.04 -10.13 15.71
N THR A 477 31.15 -10.47 16.65
CA THR A 477 31.46 -10.75 18.08
C THR A 477 31.66 -12.24 18.33
#